data_88e5e577ad4687c5eb60e1dbd352fa27
#
_entry.id   88e5e577ad4687c5eb60e1dbd352fa27
#
_cell.length_a   1.000
_cell.length_b   1.000
_cell.length_c   1.000
_cell.angle_alpha   90.00
_cell.angle_beta   90.00
_cell.angle_gamma   90.00
#
_symmetry.space_group_name_H-M   'P 1'
#
loop_
_entity.id
_entity.type
_entity.pdbx_description
1 polymer ?
#
loop_
_entity_poly.entity_id
_entity_poly.type
_entity_poly.pdbx_seq_one_letter_code
_entity_poly.pdbx_strand_id
1 'polypeptide(L)'
;MSSTLAMALAVFGALLLAAVLLDSLAVKVRVPGILLVLVLGLLTDNNLDALPGEPLPLLSLAKAEEVAQVALVLVLFFGGLTTNWHRVRSVVRPATRLATAGSLITALLLMGVVLGFQQLPGGEIPPSLPLALFVGAMVCSTDASAVLAMLRPLSDRLPLRLLALIEVESAVNDPVAVVFSGLALAMAGGAATAPSGLVIDVVRQFLLGGLLGFMGGSVAQFLLAKHRGKAGPSVLAVMSLAELLLLVGATELLGGSGLLAAFIAGLVLGNSPDGDQPAMEEAHAGFTKMAELMLFLCMGLVVDPQEVVQTFGWALALFLAMLLARWLMVQGMLVGAGYSQEEKLFVGMAGLRGAVPIAMAIQAAASGVPWGHLMPPLALGVVLLGLLGQGFALVPLARRLGLTTPTPVLANPGS
;
A
#
# COMPACT_ATOMS: atom_id res chain seq x y z
N MET A 1 14.73 25.66 22.48
CA MET A 1 14.72 24.46 21.67
C MET A 1 16.09 23.80 21.81
N SER A 2 16.18 22.49 22.05
CA SER A 2 17.51 21.83 22.11
C SER A 2 18.18 21.84 20.74
N SER A 3 19.52 21.89 20.69
CA SER A 3 20.29 21.83 19.42
C SER A 3 19.95 20.58 18.62
N THR A 4 19.74 19.43 19.29
CA THR A 4 19.34 18.14 18.68
C THR A 4 17.98 18.25 17.98
N LEU A 5 16.98 18.88 18.62
CA LEU A 5 15.66 19.09 17.99
C LEU A 5 15.76 20.05 16.80
N ALA A 6 16.55 21.13 16.91
CA ALA A 6 16.75 22.06 15.82
C ALA A 6 17.38 21.37 14.60
N MET A 7 18.40 20.54 14.81
CA MET A 7 19.03 19.76 13.75
C MET A 7 18.07 18.75 13.13
N ALA A 8 17.34 17.99 13.95
CA ALA A 8 16.35 17.02 13.46
C ALA A 8 15.29 17.69 12.59
N LEU A 9 14.77 18.85 12.99
CA LEU A 9 13.80 19.63 12.19
C LEU A 9 14.41 20.13 10.88
N ALA A 10 15.67 20.59 10.91
CA ALA A 10 16.35 21.10 9.71
C ALA A 10 16.57 19.95 8.69
N VAL A 11 17.09 18.82 9.14
CA VAL A 11 17.36 17.66 8.28
C VAL A 11 16.05 17.07 7.75
N PHE A 12 15.07 16.83 8.62
CA PHE A 12 13.77 16.32 8.21
C PHE A 12 13.06 17.27 7.21
N GLY A 13 13.09 18.58 7.49
CA GLY A 13 12.53 19.59 6.57
C GLY A 13 13.24 19.59 5.21
N ALA A 14 14.57 19.48 5.20
CA ALA A 14 15.35 19.40 3.96
C ALA A 14 15.03 18.13 3.16
N LEU A 15 14.93 16.97 3.82
CA LEU A 15 14.59 15.70 3.18
C LEU A 15 13.16 15.71 2.62
N LEU A 16 12.20 16.23 3.38
CA LEU A 16 10.82 16.34 2.93
C LEU A 16 10.70 17.31 1.74
N LEU A 17 11.39 18.43 1.78
CA LEU A 17 11.43 19.39 0.65
C LEU A 17 12.06 18.72 -0.58
N ALA A 18 13.18 18.03 -0.43
CA ALA A 18 13.82 17.30 -1.51
C ALA A 18 12.88 16.22 -2.08
N ALA A 19 12.17 15.47 -1.22
CA ALA A 19 11.19 14.46 -1.62
C ALA A 19 10.06 15.06 -2.49
N VAL A 20 9.49 16.20 -2.07
CA VAL A 20 8.45 16.91 -2.85
C VAL A 20 8.99 17.43 -4.19
N LEU A 21 10.20 17.97 -4.21
CA LEU A 21 10.84 18.45 -5.44
C LEU A 21 11.12 17.29 -6.41
N LEU A 22 11.61 16.17 -5.90
CA LEU A 22 11.84 14.95 -6.68
C LEU A 22 10.54 14.34 -7.21
N ASP A 23 9.48 14.30 -6.41
CA ASP A 23 8.16 13.86 -6.86
C ASP A 23 7.62 14.76 -7.99
N SER A 24 7.83 16.07 -7.89
CA SER A 24 7.47 17.02 -8.94
C SER A 24 8.32 16.85 -10.20
N LEU A 25 9.62 16.56 -10.06
CA LEU A 25 10.53 16.26 -11.18
C LEU A 25 10.15 14.95 -11.87
N ALA A 26 9.74 13.94 -11.10
CA ALA A 26 9.36 12.63 -11.58
C ALA A 26 8.27 12.68 -12.67
N VAL A 27 7.30 13.60 -12.52
CA VAL A 27 6.25 13.84 -13.52
C VAL A 27 6.85 14.26 -14.86
N LYS A 28 7.91 15.10 -14.85
CA LYS A 28 8.59 15.58 -16.08
C LYS A 28 9.39 14.48 -16.76
N VAL A 29 10.05 13.63 -15.98
CA VAL A 29 10.86 12.53 -16.50
C VAL A 29 10.07 11.23 -16.71
N ARG A 30 8.76 11.24 -16.42
CA ARG A 30 7.84 10.09 -16.58
C ARG A 30 8.23 8.86 -15.75
N VAL A 31 8.70 9.11 -14.55
CA VAL A 31 9.07 8.08 -13.57
C VAL A 31 8.11 8.18 -12.37
N PRO A 32 7.79 7.09 -11.66
CA PRO A 32 7.02 7.20 -10.40
C PRO A 32 7.76 8.07 -9.39
N GLY A 33 7.08 9.08 -8.81
CA GLY A 33 7.68 9.98 -7.82
C GLY A 33 8.21 9.25 -6.60
N ILE A 34 7.46 8.25 -6.16
CA ILE A 34 7.82 7.37 -5.05
C ILE A 34 9.18 6.68 -5.24
N LEU A 35 9.55 6.33 -6.48
CA LEU A 35 10.86 5.74 -6.78
C LEU A 35 12.00 6.70 -6.46
N LEU A 36 11.89 7.98 -6.86
CA LEU A 36 12.91 8.98 -6.61
C LEU A 36 13.04 9.30 -5.11
N VAL A 37 11.92 9.33 -4.39
CA VAL A 37 11.90 9.56 -2.93
C VAL A 37 12.56 8.40 -2.18
N LEU A 38 12.29 7.18 -2.60
CA LEU A 38 12.89 5.98 -2.03
C LEU A 38 14.41 5.95 -2.27
N VAL A 39 14.85 6.30 -3.49
CA VAL A 39 16.28 6.43 -3.82
C VAL A 39 16.92 7.57 -3.01
N LEU A 40 16.22 8.69 -2.80
CA LEU A 40 16.71 9.76 -1.91
C LEU A 40 16.98 9.22 -0.50
N GLY A 41 16.04 8.48 0.10
CA GLY A 41 16.24 7.86 1.41
C GLY A 41 17.41 6.89 1.42
N LEU A 42 17.51 6.02 0.40
CA LEU A 42 18.57 5.02 0.28
C LEU A 42 19.99 5.63 0.12
N LEU A 43 20.09 6.80 -0.51
CA LEU A 43 21.36 7.53 -0.68
C LEU A 43 21.67 8.45 0.52
N THR A 44 20.72 8.65 1.43
CA THR A 44 20.93 9.45 2.62
C THR A 44 21.51 8.56 3.72
N ASP A 45 22.68 8.93 4.26
CA ASP A 45 23.24 8.23 5.40
C ASP A 45 22.34 8.42 6.63
N ASN A 46 21.85 7.30 7.17
CA ASN A 46 21.02 7.31 8.39
C ASN A 46 21.85 7.56 9.65
N ASN A 47 23.19 7.48 9.58
CA ASN A 47 24.09 7.70 10.70
C ASN A 47 24.64 9.14 10.68
N LEU A 48 24.26 9.94 11.67
CA LEU A 48 24.81 11.29 11.84
C LEU A 48 26.15 11.24 12.56
N ASP A 49 27.19 10.69 11.94
CA ASP A 49 28.56 10.68 12.47
C ASP A 49 29.19 12.07 12.57
N ALA A 50 28.55 13.10 12.03
CA ALA A 50 29.03 14.49 12.04
C ALA A 50 28.81 15.22 13.37
N LEU A 51 28.11 14.63 14.35
CA LEU A 51 27.87 15.23 15.65
C LEU A 51 28.85 14.67 16.69
N PRO A 52 29.47 15.50 17.55
CA PRO A 52 30.28 15.02 18.66
C PRO A 52 29.36 14.30 19.66
N GLY A 53 29.49 12.98 19.77
CA GLY A 53 28.70 12.12 20.62
C GLY A 53 28.61 10.71 20.06
N GLU A 54 27.82 9.84 20.66
CA GLU A 54 27.52 8.53 20.08
C GLU A 54 26.73 8.67 18.79
N PRO A 55 27.01 7.86 17.75
CA PRO A 55 26.29 7.89 16.48
C PRO A 55 24.81 7.57 16.74
N LEU A 56 23.96 8.56 16.57
CA LEU A 56 22.51 8.41 16.67
C LEU A 56 21.95 8.32 15.26
N PRO A 57 21.15 7.29 14.94
CA PRO A 57 20.49 7.23 13.66
C PRO A 57 19.52 8.41 13.52
N LEU A 58 19.47 9.01 12.32
CA LEU A 58 18.50 10.03 11.95
C LEU A 58 17.07 9.56 12.24
N LEU A 59 16.81 8.29 11.89
CA LEU A 59 15.55 7.62 12.10
C LEU A 59 15.82 6.22 12.65
N SER A 60 15.43 5.97 13.90
CA SER A 60 15.48 4.61 14.45
C SER A 60 14.38 3.74 13.83
N LEU A 61 14.64 2.43 13.77
CA LEU A 61 13.68 1.46 13.20
C LEU A 61 12.32 1.52 13.91
N ALA A 62 12.28 1.67 15.24
CA ALA A 62 11.04 1.81 16.01
C ALA A 62 10.24 3.05 15.60
N LYS A 63 10.91 4.19 15.42
CA LYS A 63 10.24 5.41 14.93
C LYS A 63 9.77 5.28 13.47
N ALA A 64 10.55 4.59 12.64
CA ALA A 64 10.15 4.30 11.27
C ALA A 64 8.88 3.45 11.23
N GLU A 65 8.73 2.48 12.13
CA GLU A 65 7.53 1.66 12.27
C GLU A 65 6.31 2.51 12.68
N GLU A 66 6.44 3.35 13.71
CA GLU A 66 5.36 4.25 14.14
C GLU A 66 4.90 5.16 13.00
N VAL A 67 5.85 5.76 12.27
CA VAL A 67 5.55 6.60 11.09
C VAL A 67 4.87 5.77 9.99
N ALA A 68 5.35 4.57 9.72
CA ALA A 68 4.78 3.69 8.69
C ALA A 68 3.34 3.29 9.03
N GLN A 69 3.03 2.97 10.28
CA GLN A 69 1.69 2.63 10.74
C GLN A 69 0.72 3.81 10.57
N VAL A 70 1.11 5.02 11.03
CA VAL A 70 0.29 6.23 10.86
C VAL A 70 0.11 6.56 9.38
N ALA A 71 1.17 6.43 8.58
CA ALA A 71 1.09 6.66 7.14
C ALA A 71 0.10 5.71 6.46
N LEU A 72 0.11 4.42 6.82
CA LEU A 72 -0.85 3.44 6.28
C LEU A 72 -2.29 3.77 6.64
N VAL A 73 -2.57 4.22 7.87
CA VAL A 73 -3.91 4.67 8.28
C VAL A 73 -4.42 5.76 7.35
N LEU A 74 -3.60 6.77 7.07
CA LEU A 74 -3.96 7.90 6.20
C LEU A 74 -4.15 7.46 4.75
N VAL A 75 -3.26 6.62 4.23
CA VAL A 75 -3.31 6.10 2.86
C VAL A 75 -4.56 5.24 2.65
N LEU A 76 -4.85 4.32 3.57
CA LEU A 76 -6.02 3.45 3.46
C LEU A 76 -7.34 4.21 3.65
N PHE A 77 -7.40 5.15 4.58
CA PHE A 77 -8.58 6.02 4.73
C PHE A 77 -8.85 6.81 3.46
N PHE A 78 -7.82 7.42 2.88
CA PHE A 78 -7.96 8.17 1.62
C PHE A 78 -8.35 7.27 0.45
N GLY A 79 -7.79 6.07 0.36
CA GLY A 79 -8.19 5.06 -0.62
C GLY A 79 -9.68 4.73 -0.52
N GLY A 80 -10.21 4.57 0.70
CA GLY A 80 -11.64 4.43 0.93
C GLY A 80 -12.44 5.68 0.54
N LEU A 81 -11.96 6.87 0.93
CA LEU A 81 -12.61 8.16 0.70
C LEU A 81 -12.80 8.46 -0.80
N THR A 82 -11.80 8.14 -1.62
CA THR A 82 -11.82 8.37 -3.07
C THR A 82 -12.56 7.30 -3.86
N THR A 83 -12.87 6.16 -3.23
CA THR A 83 -13.59 5.05 -3.87
C THR A 83 -15.07 5.38 -4.06
N ASN A 84 -15.48 5.71 -5.28
CA ASN A 84 -16.85 6.08 -5.62
C ASN A 84 -17.73 4.84 -5.86
N TRP A 85 -18.69 4.58 -4.97
CA TRP A 85 -19.58 3.42 -5.02
C TRP A 85 -20.36 3.29 -6.34
N HIS A 86 -20.86 4.39 -6.88
CA HIS A 86 -21.62 4.37 -8.13
C HIS A 86 -20.76 3.90 -9.32
N ARG A 87 -19.48 4.25 -9.32
CA ARG A 87 -18.53 3.83 -10.35
C ARG A 87 -18.13 2.37 -10.19
N VAL A 88 -17.89 1.94 -8.96
CA VAL A 88 -17.31 0.63 -8.69
C VAL A 88 -18.34 -0.50 -8.52
N ARG A 89 -19.62 -0.20 -8.27
CA ARG A 89 -20.68 -1.20 -8.01
C ARG A 89 -20.78 -2.30 -9.08
N SER A 90 -20.47 -1.98 -10.33
CA SER A 90 -20.52 -2.95 -11.43
C SER A 90 -19.38 -3.96 -11.40
N VAL A 91 -18.27 -3.61 -10.76
CA VAL A 91 -17.05 -4.43 -10.64
C VAL A 91 -16.82 -4.99 -9.24
N VAL A 92 -17.66 -4.65 -8.25
CA VAL A 92 -17.49 -5.06 -6.85
C VAL A 92 -17.32 -6.58 -6.72
N ARG A 93 -18.19 -7.37 -7.36
CA ARG A 93 -18.10 -8.85 -7.26
C ARG A 93 -16.76 -9.41 -7.78
N PRO A 94 -16.32 -9.12 -9.02
CA PRO A 94 -15.02 -9.60 -9.49
C PRO A 94 -13.86 -8.96 -8.70
N ALA A 95 -13.92 -7.69 -8.33
CA ALA A 95 -12.89 -7.03 -7.54
C ALA A 95 -12.74 -7.64 -6.12
N THR A 96 -13.85 -7.88 -5.41
CA THR A 96 -13.81 -8.53 -4.09
C THR A 96 -13.28 -9.95 -4.19
N ARG A 97 -13.64 -10.72 -5.25
CA ARG A 97 -13.07 -12.07 -5.47
C ARG A 97 -11.54 -12.01 -5.66
N LEU A 98 -11.04 -11.05 -6.44
CA LEU A 98 -9.60 -10.83 -6.61
C LEU A 98 -8.94 -10.42 -5.30
N ALA A 99 -9.52 -9.46 -4.59
CA ALA A 99 -8.95 -8.88 -3.38
C ALA A 99 -8.97 -9.80 -2.15
N THR A 100 -9.92 -10.74 -2.06
CA THR A 100 -10.02 -11.67 -0.91
C THR A 100 -9.46 -13.04 -1.29
N ALA A 101 -10.25 -13.88 -1.97
CA ALA A 101 -9.83 -15.21 -2.37
C ALA A 101 -8.57 -15.19 -3.27
N GLY A 102 -8.48 -14.21 -4.19
CA GLY A 102 -7.33 -14.05 -5.06
C GLY A 102 -6.05 -13.70 -4.30
N SER A 103 -6.12 -12.76 -3.35
CA SER A 103 -4.96 -12.40 -2.52
C SER A 103 -4.55 -13.54 -1.61
N LEU A 104 -5.51 -14.26 -1.02
CA LEU A 104 -5.21 -15.47 -0.23
C LEU A 104 -4.51 -16.53 -1.08
N ILE A 105 -5.02 -16.82 -2.27
CA ILE A 105 -4.39 -17.80 -3.19
C ILE A 105 -2.98 -17.33 -3.57
N THR A 106 -2.80 -16.06 -3.89
CA THR A 106 -1.49 -15.50 -4.22
C THR A 106 -0.53 -15.63 -3.03
N ALA A 107 -0.97 -15.27 -1.82
CA ALA A 107 -0.16 -15.39 -0.61
C ALA A 107 0.24 -16.86 -0.34
N LEU A 108 -0.69 -17.81 -0.49
CA LEU A 108 -0.43 -19.25 -0.31
C LEU A 108 0.51 -19.81 -1.39
N LEU A 109 0.35 -19.40 -2.64
CA LEU A 109 1.26 -19.81 -3.72
C LEU A 109 2.68 -19.30 -3.45
N LEU A 110 2.82 -18.04 -3.07
CA LEU A 110 4.12 -17.45 -2.72
C LEU A 110 4.70 -18.05 -1.44
N MET A 111 3.87 -18.35 -0.44
CA MET A 111 4.29 -19.10 0.74
C MET A 111 4.88 -20.46 0.33
N GLY A 112 4.22 -21.20 -0.57
CA GLY A 112 4.72 -22.46 -1.11
C GLY A 112 6.06 -22.31 -1.84
N VAL A 113 6.23 -21.26 -2.63
CA VAL A 113 7.49 -20.94 -3.31
C VAL A 113 8.60 -20.64 -2.30
N VAL A 114 8.34 -19.83 -1.29
CA VAL A 114 9.33 -19.50 -0.24
C VAL A 114 9.72 -20.75 0.56
N LEU A 115 8.75 -21.58 0.95
CA LEU A 115 9.02 -22.87 1.62
C LEU A 115 9.86 -23.79 0.72
N GLY A 116 9.61 -23.80 -0.60
CA GLY A 116 10.43 -24.55 -1.55
C GLY A 116 11.87 -24.03 -1.62
N PHE A 117 12.07 -22.74 -1.66
CA PHE A 117 13.40 -22.13 -1.64
C PHE A 117 14.17 -22.44 -0.34
N GLN A 118 13.51 -22.48 0.80
CA GLN A 118 14.12 -22.82 2.10
C GLN A 118 14.58 -24.30 2.17
N GLN A 119 14.12 -25.17 1.28
CA GLN A 119 14.57 -26.58 1.19
C GLN A 119 15.83 -26.74 0.33
N LEU A 120 16.26 -25.70 -0.40
CA LEU A 120 17.44 -25.80 -1.26
C LEU A 120 18.70 -25.89 -0.40
N PRO A 121 19.70 -26.73 -0.80
CA PRO A 121 20.96 -26.83 -0.10
C PRO A 121 21.71 -25.49 -0.09
N GLY A 122 22.21 -25.09 1.08
CA GLY A 122 22.94 -23.82 1.28
C GLY A 122 22.07 -22.63 1.67
N GLY A 123 20.80 -22.86 1.97
CA GLY A 123 19.94 -21.83 2.56
C GLY A 123 20.39 -21.48 3.99
N GLU A 124 20.70 -20.20 4.22
CA GLU A 124 21.10 -19.71 5.55
C GLU A 124 19.92 -19.61 6.53
N ILE A 125 18.69 -19.61 6.01
CA ILE A 125 17.46 -19.42 6.80
C ILE A 125 16.77 -20.78 6.96
N PRO A 126 16.57 -21.27 8.19
CA PRO A 126 15.86 -22.53 8.41
C PRO A 126 14.41 -22.42 7.93
N PRO A 127 13.80 -23.55 7.50
CA PRO A 127 12.41 -23.56 7.08
C PRO A 127 11.49 -22.97 8.16
N SER A 128 10.79 -21.90 7.82
CA SER A 128 9.93 -21.15 8.74
C SER A 128 8.60 -20.85 8.08
N LEU A 129 7.54 -21.49 8.58
CA LEU A 129 6.18 -21.25 8.09
C LEU A 129 5.75 -19.78 8.32
N PRO A 130 6.01 -19.15 9.49
CA PRO A 130 5.72 -17.74 9.70
C PRO A 130 6.40 -16.82 8.70
N LEU A 131 7.70 -17.03 8.42
CA LEU A 131 8.43 -16.27 7.40
C LEU A 131 7.77 -16.40 6.03
N ALA A 132 7.50 -17.65 5.60
CA ALA A 132 6.92 -17.90 4.29
C ALA A 132 5.51 -17.28 4.16
N LEU A 133 4.68 -17.37 5.20
CA LEU A 133 3.38 -16.72 5.25
C LEU A 133 3.51 -15.20 5.21
N PHE A 134 4.45 -14.63 5.96
CA PHE A 134 4.70 -13.19 5.98
C PHE A 134 5.09 -12.67 4.60
N VAL A 135 6.06 -13.31 3.94
CA VAL A 135 6.51 -12.92 2.59
C VAL A 135 5.34 -13.03 1.59
N GLY A 136 4.57 -14.11 1.65
CA GLY A 136 3.38 -14.29 0.81
C GLY A 136 2.34 -13.19 1.03
N ALA A 137 2.05 -12.84 2.28
CA ALA A 137 1.13 -11.76 2.66
C ALA A 137 1.66 -10.38 2.22
N MET A 138 2.94 -10.10 2.48
CA MET A 138 3.58 -8.85 2.12
C MET A 138 3.50 -8.59 0.62
N VAL A 139 3.74 -9.62 -0.19
CA VAL A 139 3.81 -9.46 -1.65
C VAL A 139 2.46 -9.64 -2.35
N CYS A 140 1.40 -10.12 -1.68
CA CYS A 140 0.09 -10.26 -2.33
C CYS A 140 -0.66 -8.93 -2.49
N SER A 141 -0.41 -7.92 -1.66
CA SER A 141 -1.00 -6.59 -1.73
C SER A 141 -0.59 -5.86 -3.03
N THR A 142 -1.47 -5.03 -3.58
CA THR A 142 -1.23 -4.25 -4.80
C THR A 142 -1.57 -2.78 -4.56
N ASP A 143 -0.94 -1.89 -5.31
CA ASP A 143 -1.07 -0.43 -5.17
C ASP A 143 -1.73 0.19 -6.40
N ALA A 144 -3.00 0.57 -6.27
CA ALA A 144 -3.73 1.25 -7.33
C ALA A 144 -3.17 2.64 -7.61
N SER A 145 -2.65 3.35 -6.60
CA SER A 145 -2.13 4.71 -6.77
C SER A 145 -0.92 4.73 -7.69
N ALA A 146 0.01 3.79 -7.50
CA ALA A 146 1.15 3.59 -8.37
C ALA A 146 0.73 3.21 -9.80
N VAL A 147 -0.24 2.30 -9.94
CA VAL A 147 -0.76 1.90 -11.26
C VAL A 147 -1.42 3.06 -11.99
N LEU A 148 -2.32 3.80 -11.33
CA LEU A 148 -3.02 4.93 -11.91
C LEU A 148 -2.07 6.07 -12.27
N ALA A 149 -1.04 6.32 -11.46
CA ALA A 149 0.01 7.28 -11.77
C ALA A 149 0.76 6.90 -13.06
N MET A 150 1.12 5.62 -13.24
CA MET A 150 1.76 5.12 -14.46
C MET A 150 0.84 5.17 -15.67
N LEU A 151 -0.47 4.94 -15.50
CA LEU A 151 -1.47 4.96 -16.55
C LEU A 151 -2.01 6.37 -16.87
N ARG A 152 -1.58 7.41 -16.15
CA ARG A 152 -2.02 8.80 -16.36
C ARG A 152 -2.04 9.24 -17.83
N PRO A 153 -1.05 8.87 -18.69
CA PRO A 153 -1.07 9.22 -20.11
C PRO A 153 -2.19 8.56 -20.93
N LEU A 154 -2.86 7.55 -20.37
CA LEU A 154 -3.93 6.78 -21.00
C LEU A 154 -5.23 6.77 -20.20
N SER A 155 -5.33 7.53 -19.11
CA SER A 155 -6.49 7.50 -18.18
C SER A 155 -7.83 7.65 -18.89
N ASP A 156 -7.91 8.55 -19.89
CA ASP A 156 -9.13 8.86 -20.62
C ASP A 156 -9.42 7.89 -21.79
N ARG A 157 -8.52 6.93 -22.04
CA ARG A 157 -8.59 5.99 -23.16
C ARG A 157 -8.80 4.54 -22.73
N LEU A 158 -8.58 4.25 -21.46
CA LEU A 158 -8.78 2.91 -20.91
C LEU A 158 -10.23 2.69 -20.49
N PRO A 159 -10.75 1.45 -20.59
CA PRO A 159 -12.09 1.13 -20.10
C PRO A 159 -12.22 1.44 -18.59
N LEU A 160 -13.20 2.27 -18.24
CA LEU A 160 -13.44 2.67 -16.84
C LEU A 160 -13.63 1.46 -15.91
N ARG A 161 -14.20 0.36 -16.44
CA ARG A 161 -14.39 -0.87 -15.68
C ARG A 161 -13.07 -1.51 -15.26
N LEU A 162 -12.00 -1.40 -16.07
CA LEU A 162 -10.68 -1.94 -15.70
C LEU A 162 -10.01 -1.08 -14.64
N LEU A 163 -10.07 0.25 -14.76
CA LEU A 163 -9.55 1.15 -13.74
C LEU A 163 -10.27 0.96 -12.41
N ALA A 164 -11.60 0.88 -12.44
CA ALA A 164 -12.41 0.62 -11.25
C ALA A 164 -12.13 -0.77 -10.63
N LEU A 165 -11.88 -1.80 -11.47
CA LEU A 165 -11.52 -3.13 -10.97
C LEU A 165 -10.20 -3.10 -10.21
N ILE A 166 -9.17 -2.46 -10.76
CA ILE A 166 -7.84 -2.33 -10.16
C ILE A 166 -7.92 -1.51 -8.86
N GLU A 167 -8.68 -0.41 -8.88
CA GLU A 167 -8.86 0.47 -7.71
C GLU A 167 -9.48 -0.28 -6.53
N VAL A 168 -10.61 -0.96 -6.76
CA VAL A 168 -11.32 -1.70 -5.70
C VAL A 168 -10.52 -2.93 -5.25
N GLU A 169 -9.88 -3.64 -6.17
CA GLU A 169 -9.03 -4.77 -5.81
C GLU A 169 -7.94 -4.33 -4.83
N SER A 170 -7.18 -3.30 -5.19
CA SER A 170 -6.07 -2.81 -4.36
C SER A 170 -6.55 -2.28 -3.02
N ALA A 171 -7.63 -1.51 -3.00
CA ALA A 171 -8.16 -0.94 -1.76
C ALA A 171 -8.63 -2.01 -0.76
N VAL A 172 -9.11 -3.17 -1.22
CA VAL A 172 -9.60 -4.25 -0.36
C VAL A 172 -8.51 -5.27 -0.03
N ASN A 173 -7.53 -5.50 -0.92
CA ASN A 173 -6.48 -6.48 -0.65
C ASN A 173 -5.45 -6.00 0.39
N ASP A 174 -5.25 -4.70 0.54
CA ASP A 174 -4.32 -4.12 1.50
C ASP A 174 -4.65 -4.51 2.95
N PRO A 175 -5.87 -4.28 3.47
CA PRO A 175 -6.27 -4.77 4.79
C PRO A 175 -6.15 -6.30 4.94
N VAL A 176 -6.43 -7.05 3.88
CA VAL A 176 -6.28 -8.52 3.88
C VAL A 176 -4.81 -8.91 4.09
N ALA A 177 -3.90 -8.30 3.34
CA ALA A 177 -2.46 -8.53 3.45
C ALA A 177 -1.94 -8.21 4.85
N VAL A 178 -2.35 -7.08 5.43
CA VAL A 178 -1.94 -6.65 6.78
C VAL A 178 -2.41 -7.63 7.86
N VAL A 179 -3.63 -8.13 7.79
CA VAL A 179 -4.13 -9.13 8.75
C VAL A 179 -3.33 -10.44 8.67
N PHE A 180 -3.02 -10.92 7.46
CA PHE A 180 -2.19 -12.13 7.30
C PHE A 180 -0.74 -11.93 7.73
N SER A 181 -0.16 -10.75 7.51
CA SER A 181 1.19 -10.45 8.00
C SER A 181 1.24 -10.37 9.53
N GLY A 182 0.25 -9.74 10.16
CA GLY A 182 0.10 -9.71 11.61
C GLY A 182 -0.03 -11.13 12.19
N LEU A 183 -0.81 -12.00 11.54
CA LEU A 183 -0.89 -13.43 11.90
C LEU A 183 0.49 -14.11 11.84
N ALA A 184 1.25 -13.88 10.77
CA ALA A 184 2.59 -14.47 10.61
C ALA A 184 3.55 -13.98 11.71
N LEU A 185 3.51 -12.69 12.07
CA LEU A 185 4.30 -12.14 13.17
C LEU A 185 3.90 -12.73 14.53
N ALA A 186 2.61 -12.87 14.80
CA ALA A 186 2.11 -13.51 16.03
C ALA A 186 2.58 -14.96 16.14
N MET A 187 2.54 -15.72 15.04
CA MET A 187 3.08 -17.10 15.00
C MET A 187 4.60 -17.12 15.25
N ALA A 188 5.35 -16.17 14.70
CA ALA A 188 6.80 -16.07 14.90
C ALA A 188 7.17 -15.69 16.34
N GLY A 189 6.37 -14.86 17.00
CA GLY A 189 6.52 -14.45 18.41
C GLY A 189 6.18 -15.55 19.43
N GLY A 190 5.88 -16.78 18.96
CA GLY A 190 5.60 -17.92 19.84
C GLY A 190 4.21 -17.87 20.48
N ALA A 191 3.30 -17.10 19.95
CA ALA A 191 1.88 -17.21 20.29
C ALA A 191 1.41 -18.63 19.92
N ALA A 192 1.52 -19.54 20.88
CA ALA A 192 1.12 -20.95 20.76
C ALA A 192 -0.41 -21.05 20.74
N THR A 193 -1.04 -20.42 19.74
CA THR A 193 -2.47 -20.56 19.51
C THR A 193 -2.71 -21.77 18.62
N ALA A 194 -3.63 -22.63 19.05
CA ALA A 194 -4.11 -23.69 18.17
C ALA A 194 -4.57 -23.07 16.82
N PRO A 195 -4.47 -23.77 15.68
CA PRO A 195 -4.88 -23.23 14.38
C PRO A 195 -6.30 -22.65 14.39
N SER A 196 -7.19 -23.18 15.21
CA SER A 196 -8.55 -22.63 15.41
C SER A 196 -8.55 -21.24 16.06
N GLY A 197 -7.65 -20.97 16.99
CA GLY A 197 -7.51 -19.65 17.62
C GLY A 197 -7.06 -18.59 16.63
N LEU A 198 -6.11 -18.93 15.75
CA LEU A 198 -5.64 -18.03 14.70
C LEU A 198 -6.77 -17.63 13.72
N VAL A 199 -7.60 -18.59 13.32
CA VAL A 199 -8.77 -18.31 12.46
C VAL A 199 -9.78 -17.41 13.17
N ILE A 200 -10.04 -17.66 14.46
CA ILE A 200 -10.94 -16.82 15.27
C ILE A 200 -10.41 -15.38 15.35
N ASP A 201 -9.10 -15.21 15.58
CA ASP A 201 -8.49 -13.89 15.65
C ASP A 201 -8.57 -13.13 14.31
N VAL A 202 -8.33 -13.80 13.19
CA VAL A 202 -8.51 -13.21 11.85
C VAL A 202 -9.97 -12.78 11.65
N VAL A 203 -10.92 -13.68 11.92
CA VAL A 203 -12.36 -13.38 11.78
C VAL A 203 -12.77 -12.22 12.69
N ARG A 204 -12.28 -12.20 13.93
CA ARG A 204 -12.54 -11.10 14.89
C ARG A 204 -12.01 -9.77 14.35
N GLN A 205 -10.76 -9.73 13.87
CA GLN A 205 -10.15 -8.51 13.31
C GLN A 205 -10.97 -7.96 12.14
N PHE A 206 -11.41 -8.84 11.23
CA PHE A 206 -12.23 -8.43 10.09
C PHE A 206 -13.63 -7.95 10.52
N LEU A 207 -14.31 -8.68 11.40
CA LEU A 207 -15.66 -8.33 11.85
C LEU A 207 -15.66 -7.02 12.65
N LEU A 208 -14.75 -6.89 13.62
CA LEU A 208 -14.66 -5.66 14.43
C LEU A 208 -14.18 -4.48 13.59
N GLY A 209 -13.14 -4.66 12.76
CA GLY A 209 -12.64 -3.61 11.86
C GLY A 209 -13.73 -3.13 10.90
N GLY A 210 -14.45 -4.05 10.26
CA GLY A 210 -15.56 -3.71 9.36
C GLY A 210 -16.73 -3.03 10.05
N LEU A 211 -17.20 -3.58 11.19
CA LEU A 211 -18.33 -3.03 11.95
C LEU A 211 -18.01 -1.65 12.53
N LEU A 212 -16.86 -1.53 13.22
CA LEU A 212 -16.46 -0.26 13.83
C LEU A 212 -16.13 0.78 12.77
N GLY A 213 -15.51 0.38 11.66
CA GLY A 213 -15.25 1.25 10.51
C GLY A 213 -16.55 1.81 9.90
N PHE A 214 -17.57 0.96 9.73
CA PHE A 214 -18.88 1.39 9.25
C PHE A 214 -19.59 2.32 10.25
N MET A 215 -19.58 1.99 11.54
CA MET A 215 -20.18 2.82 12.59
C MET A 215 -19.45 4.15 12.72
N GLY A 216 -18.12 4.15 12.78
CA GLY A 216 -17.29 5.36 12.87
C GLY A 216 -17.48 6.25 11.64
N GLY A 217 -17.41 5.68 10.42
CA GLY A 217 -17.70 6.44 9.20
C GLY A 217 -19.10 7.07 9.18
N SER A 218 -20.12 6.37 9.70
CA SER A 218 -21.47 6.90 9.82
C SER A 218 -21.57 8.03 10.85
N VAL A 219 -20.84 7.92 11.96
CA VAL A 219 -20.75 8.99 12.98
C VAL A 219 -20.03 10.20 12.38
N ALA A 220 -18.91 9.97 11.64
CA ALA A 220 -18.19 11.02 10.93
C ALA A 220 -19.12 11.77 9.95
N GLN A 221 -19.87 11.03 9.13
CA GLN A 221 -20.88 11.63 8.24
C GLN A 221 -21.86 12.55 9.01
N PHE A 222 -22.43 12.06 10.08
CA PHE A 222 -23.40 12.81 10.88
C PHE A 222 -22.78 14.08 11.49
N LEU A 223 -21.59 13.97 12.08
CA LEU A 223 -20.91 15.10 12.71
C LEU A 223 -20.49 16.16 11.68
N LEU A 224 -19.92 15.73 10.54
CA LEU A 224 -19.52 16.65 9.49
C LEU A 224 -20.75 17.34 8.85
N ALA A 225 -21.84 16.61 8.60
CA ALA A 225 -23.08 17.20 8.09
C ALA A 225 -23.65 18.28 9.04
N LYS A 226 -23.60 18.05 10.36
CA LYS A 226 -24.08 19.01 11.39
C LYS A 226 -23.25 20.30 11.42
N HIS A 227 -21.97 20.24 11.08
CA HIS A 227 -21.07 21.39 11.10
C HIS A 227 -20.90 22.04 9.71
N ARG A 228 -21.49 21.46 8.68
CA ARG A 228 -21.47 21.98 7.32
C ARG A 228 -22.09 23.37 7.25
N GLY A 229 -21.44 24.29 6.55
CA GLY A 229 -21.86 25.69 6.47
C GLY A 229 -21.60 26.54 7.73
N LYS A 230 -21.15 25.89 8.83
CA LYS A 230 -20.75 26.59 10.08
C LYS A 230 -19.26 26.58 10.28
N ALA A 231 -18.58 25.53 9.84
CA ALA A 231 -17.13 25.38 9.90
C ALA A 231 -16.53 25.46 8.49
N GLY A 232 -15.35 26.07 8.39
CA GLY A 232 -14.60 26.10 7.13
C GLY A 232 -14.02 24.72 6.75
N PRO A 233 -13.61 24.50 5.48
CA PRO A 233 -13.07 23.22 5.02
C PRO A 233 -11.91 22.67 5.86
N SER A 234 -11.02 23.54 6.32
CA SER A 234 -9.88 23.16 7.17
C SER A 234 -10.32 22.58 8.52
N VAL A 235 -11.40 23.10 9.12
CA VAL A 235 -11.93 22.58 10.38
C VAL A 235 -12.56 21.23 10.16
N LEU A 236 -13.30 21.03 9.08
CA LEU A 236 -13.91 19.74 8.73
C LEU A 236 -12.84 18.67 8.46
N ALA A 237 -11.72 19.05 7.80
CA ALA A 237 -10.59 18.16 7.58
C ALA A 237 -9.93 17.72 8.89
N VAL A 238 -9.71 18.65 9.83
CA VAL A 238 -9.15 18.31 11.15
C VAL A 238 -10.13 17.46 11.96
N MET A 239 -11.44 17.73 11.89
CA MET A 239 -12.46 16.92 12.55
C MET A 239 -12.43 15.48 12.04
N SER A 240 -12.46 15.26 10.72
CA SER A 240 -12.44 13.93 10.13
C SER A 240 -11.12 13.19 10.43
N LEU A 241 -9.99 13.89 10.49
CA LEU A 241 -8.72 13.30 10.92
C LEU A 241 -8.77 12.88 12.39
N ALA A 242 -9.30 13.72 13.26
CA ALA A 242 -9.43 13.40 14.69
C ALA A 242 -10.33 12.19 14.92
N GLU A 243 -11.44 12.11 14.21
CA GLU A 243 -12.35 10.95 14.24
C GLU A 243 -11.69 9.68 13.71
N LEU A 244 -10.93 9.79 12.61
CA LEU A 244 -10.16 8.68 12.07
C LEU A 244 -9.17 8.11 13.10
N LEU A 245 -8.38 8.98 13.74
CA LEU A 245 -7.39 8.55 14.73
C LEU A 245 -8.07 7.91 15.96
N LEU A 246 -9.18 8.49 16.42
CA LEU A 246 -9.95 7.92 17.51
C LEU A 246 -10.53 6.55 17.14
N LEU A 247 -11.11 6.42 15.95
CA LEU A 247 -11.67 5.18 15.43
C LEU A 247 -10.63 4.08 15.35
N VAL A 248 -9.50 4.39 14.74
CA VAL A 248 -8.39 3.42 14.56
C VAL A 248 -7.87 2.97 15.93
N GLY A 249 -7.55 3.91 16.81
CA GLY A 249 -7.07 3.59 18.17
C GLY A 249 -8.08 2.75 18.97
N ALA A 250 -9.36 3.12 18.96
CA ALA A 250 -10.41 2.35 19.62
C ALA A 250 -10.56 0.94 19.02
N THR A 251 -10.48 0.81 17.70
CA THR A 251 -10.61 -0.49 17.02
C THR A 251 -9.46 -1.43 17.38
N GLU A 252 -8.22 -0.93 17.39
CA GLU A 252 -7.03 -1.70 17.80
C GLU A 252 -7.13 -2.15 19.27
N LEU A 253 -7.53 -1.25 20.18
CA LEU A 253 -7.72 -1.58 21.59
C LEU A 253 -8.79 -2.66 21.83
N LEU A 254 -9.78 -2.75 20.94
CA LEU A 254 -10.81 -3.79 20.97
C LEU A 254 -10.40 -5.09 20.27
N GLY A 255 -9.20 -5.13 19.70
CA GLY A 255 -8.66 -6.28 18.96
C GLY A 255 -9.25 -6.46 17.57
N GLY A 256 -9.74 -5.39 16.97
CA GLY A 256 -10.12 -5.31 15.55
C GLY A 256 -8.98 -4.77 14.70
N SER A 257 -9.08 -4.86 13.37
CA SER A 257 -8.12 -4.24 12.45
C SER A 257 -8.44 -2.75 12.27
N GLY A 258 -7.62 -1.86 12.84
CA GLY A 258 -7.75 -0.41 12.70
C GLY A 258 -7.55 0.05 11.25
N LEU A 259 -6.69 -0.61 10.51
CA LEU A 259 -6.46 -0.30 9.09
C LEU A 259 -7.68 -0.61 8.22
N LEU A 260 -8.36 -1.75 8.50
CA LEU A 260 -9.63 -2.05 7.83
C LEU A 260 -10.72 -1.05 8.24
N ALA A 261 -10.76 -0.67 9.52
CA ALA A 261 -11.71 0.34 10.00
C ALA A 261 -11.48 1.70 9.33
N ALA A 262 -10.22 2.12 9.16
CA ALA A 262 -9.86 3.34 8.45
C ALA A 262 -10.37 3.33 7.00
N PHE A 263 -10.11 2.23 6.26
CA PHE A 263 -10.58 2.08 4.88
C PHE A 263 -12.11 2.12 4.78
N ILE A 264 -12.82 1.36 5.63
CA ILE A 264 -14.29 1.32 5.61
C ILE A 264 -14.89 2.67 6.00
N ALA A 265 -14.32 3.36 7.00
CA ALA A 265 -14.77 4.69 7.40
C ALA A 265 -14.57 5.70 6.24
N GLY A 266 -13.42 5.66 5.57
CA GLY A 266 -13.18 6.44 4.36
C GLY A 266 -14.22 6.16 3.27
N LEU A 267 -14.50 4.88 2.99
CA LEU A 267 -15.50 4.45 2.00
C LEU A 267 -16.91 4.97 2.34
N VAL A 268 -17.31 4.89 3.61
CA VAL A 268 -18.60 5.39 4.08
C VAL A 268 -18.66 6.91 3.93
N LEU A 269 -17.64 7.63 4.37
CA LEU A 269 -17.58 9.08 4.31
C LEU A 269 -17.54 9.59 2.85
N GLY A 270 -16.73 8.98 2.00
CA GLY A 270 -16.58 9.33 0.59
C GLY A 270 -17.85 9.11 -0.26
N ASN A 271 -18.79 8.29 0.23
CA ASN A 271 -20.06 8.03 -0.46
C ASN A 271 -21.27 8.66 0.26
N SER A 272 -21.03 9.69 1.07
CA SER A 272 -22.12 10.43 1.73
C SER A 272 -23.00 11.17 0.72
N PRO A 273 -24.33 11.01 0.76
CA PRO A 273 -25.24 11.72 -0.13
C PRO A 273 -25.14 13.25 0.01
N ASP A 274 -24.86 13.71 1.23
CA ASP A 274 -24.78 15.11 1.59
C ASP A 274 -23.32 15.63 1.63
N GLY A 275 -22.35 14.80 1.21
CA GLY A 275 -20.92 15.09 1.31
C GLY A 275 -20.44 16.12 0.30
N ASP A 276 -19.56 17.02 0.73
CA ASP A 276 -18.75 17.86 -0.14
C ASP A 276 -17.47 17.07 -0.48
N GLN A 277 -17.66 15.97 -1.23
CA GLN A 277 -16.59 15.02 -1.57
C GLN A 277 -15.32 15.71 -2.11
N PRO A 278 -15.41 16.63 -3.09
CA PRO A 278 -14.21 17.25 -3.64
C PRO A 278 -13.40 18.03 -2.60
N ALA A 279 -14.07 18.78 -1.71
CA ALA A 279 -13.37 19.53 -0.67
C ALA A 279 -12.74 18.62 0.39
N MET A 280 -13.39 17.51 0.72
CA MET A 280 -12.86 16.53 1.66
C MET A 280 -11.68 15.76 1.05
N GLU A 281 -11.77 15.34 -0.21
CA GLU A 281 -10.69 14.70 -0.95
C GLU A 281 -9.48 15.63 -1.07
N GLU A 282 -9.69 16.90 -1.42
CA GLU A 282 -8.62 17.90 -1.52
C GLU A 282 -7.92 18.13 -0.17
N ALA A 283 -8.69 18.22 0.91
CA ALA A 283 -8.17 18.40 2.26
C ALA A 283 -7.31 17.22 2.73
N HIS A 284 -7.75 15.99 2.46
CA HIS A 284 -7.01 14.78 2.84
C HIS A 284 -5.87 14.42 1.88
N ALA A 285 -5.92 14.84 0.62
CA ALA A 285 -4.88 14.56 -0.36
C ALA A 285 -3.49 15.04 0.11
N GLY A 286 -3.42 16.21 0.76
CA GLY A 286 -2.17 16.73 1.32
C GLY A 286 -1.60 15.85 2.43
N PHE A 287 -2.43 15.37 3.36
CA PHE A 287 -2.01 14.47 4.44
C PHE A 287 -1.56 13.12 3.90
N THR A 288 -2.29 12.57 2.94
CA THR A 288 -1.95 11.29 2.30
C THR A 288 -0.67 11.40 1.50
N LYS A 289 -0.49 12.49 0.74
CA LYS A 289 0.75 12.69 -0.01
C LYS A 289 1.96 12.80 0.90
N MET A 290 1.84 13.54 2.00
CA MET A 290 2.89 13.61 3.02
C MET A 290 3.17 12.22 3.61
N ALA A 291 2.13 11.44 3.94
CA ALA A 291 2.25 10.10 4.48
C ALA A 291 2.97 9.14 3.51
N GLU A 292 2.61 9.17 2.22
CA GLU A 292 3.30 8.39 1.18
C GLU A 292 4.78 8.76 1.10
N LEU A 293 5.10 10.05 0.96
CA LEU A 293 6.48 10.50 0.84
C LEU A 293 7.31 10.12 2.06
N MET A 294 6.75 10.27 3.27
CA MET A 294 7.41 9.87 4.53
C MET A 294 7.65 8.37 4.58
N LEU A 295 6.67 7.55 4.20
CA LEU A 295 6.80 6.10 4.21
C LEU A 295 7.94 5.62 3.29
N PHE A 296 7.98 6.10 2.06
CA PHE A 296 9.04 5.72 1.12
C PHE A 296 10.41 6.29 1.52
N LEU A 297 10.46 7.49 2.08
CA LEU A 297 11.67 8.08 2.64
C LEU A 297 12.19 7.26 3.83
N CYS A 298 11.30 6.91 4.78
CA CYS A 298 11.65 6.08 5.94
C CYS A 298 12.22 4.73 5.50
N MET A 299 11.58 4.08 4.51
CA MET A 299 12.08 2.82 3.97
C MET A 299 13.48 2.96 3.40
N GLY A 300 13.72 4.01 2.60
CA GLY A 300 15.06 4.27 2.05
C GLY A 300 16.09 4.52 3.14
N LEU A 301 15.74 5.24 4.21
CA LEU A 301 16.64 5.55 5.32
C LEU A 301 17.01 4.32 6.18
N VAL A 302 16.08 3.40 6.41
CA VAL A 302 16.32 2.24 7.30
C VAL A 302 16.95 1.05 6.61
N VAL A 303 17.07 1.06 5.27
CA VAL A 303 17.65 -0.04 4.49
C VAL A 303 19.09 0.27 4.10
N ASP A 304 19.98 -0.67 4.39
CA ASP A 304 21.35 -0.60 3.88
C ASP A 304 21.37 -0.95 2.38
N PRO A 305 21.93 -0.07 1.51
CA PRO A 305 22.11 -0.37 0.08
C PRO A 305 22.84 -1.69 -0.20
N GLN A 306 23.78 -2.09 0.66
CA GLN A 306 24.51 -3.35 0.51
C GLN A 306 23.62 -4.56 0.71
N GLU A 307 22.68 -4.51 1.67
CA GLU A 307 21.71 -5.57 1.90
C GLU A 307 20.76 -5.74 0.71
N VAL A 308 20.39 -4.64 0.03
CA VAL A 308 19.59 -4.70 -1.20
C VAL A 308 20.31 -5.46 -2.32
N VAL A 309 21.62 -5.22 -2.47
CA VAL A 309 22.43 -5.94 -3.45
C VAL A 309 22.55 -7.42 -3.10
N GLN A 310 22.76 -7.74 -1.83
CA GLN A 310 22.88 -9.13 -1.35
C GLN A 310 21.55 -9.90 -1.50
N THR A 311 20.43 -9.25 -1.24
CA THR A 311 19.09 -9.87 -1.35
C THR A 311 18.50 -9.81 -2.77
N PHE A 312 19.17 -9.15 -3.72
CA PHE A 312 18.63 -8.91 -5.06
C PHE A 312 18.22 -10.19 -5.80
N GLY A 313 19.03 -11.25 -5.69
CA GLY A 313 18.71 -12.55 -6.29
C GLY A 313 17.38 -13.14 -5.76
N TRP A 314 17.17 -13.04 -4.46
CA TRP A 314 15.91 -13.46 -3.79
C TRP A 314 14.75 -12.56 -4.18
N ALA A 315 14.95 -11.25 -4.22
CA ALA A 315 13.94 -10.29 -4.66
C ALA A 315 13.50 -10.56 -6.11
N LEU A 316 14.43 -10.84 -7.00
CA LEU A 316 14.15 -11.18 -8.41
C LEU A 316 13.39 -12.50 -8.52
N ALA A 317 13.81 -13.55 -7.81
CA ALA A 317 13.12 -14.84 -7.81
C ALA A 317 11.69 -14.70 -7.28
N LEU A 318 11.51 -13.97 -6.17
CA LEU A 318 10.20 -13.70 -5.58
C LEU A 318 9.33 -12.85 -6.52
N PHE A 319 9.91 -11.86 -7.17
CA PHE A 319 9.21 -11.02 -8.15
C PHE A 319 8.70 -11.84 -9.35
N LEU A 320 9.51 -12.74 -9.91
CA LEU A 320 9.09 -13.61 -11.00
C LEU A 320 8.01 -14.61 -10.56
N ALA A 321 8.18 -15.21 -9.39
CA ALA A 321 7.16 -16.08 -8.80
C ALA A 321 5.83 -15.35 -8.56
N MET A 322 5.91 -14.10 -8.09
CA MET A 322 4.76 -13.23 -7.90
C MET A 322 4.04 -12.94 -9.22
N LEU A 323 4.76 -12.62 -10.29
CA LEU A 323 4.15 -12.40 -11.61
C LEU A 323 3.37 -13.62 -12.08
N LEU A 324 3.97 -14.81 -11.93
CA LEU A 324 3.32 -16.07 -12.29
C LEU A 324 2.10 -16.36 -11.41
N ALA A 325 2.25 -16.25 -10.09
CA ALA A 325 1.15 -16.47 -9.15
C ALA A 325 -0.02 -15.52 -9.42
N ARG A 326 0.26 -14.24 -9.66
CA ARG A 326 -0.75 -13.24 -9.99
C ARG A 326 -1.43 -13.54 -11.33
N TRP A 327 -0.68 -13.89 -12.35
CA TRP A 327 -1.27 -14.26 -13.63
C TRP A 327 -2.22 -15.46 -13.49
N LEU A 328 -1.79 -16.53 -12.82
CA LEU A 328 -2.63 -17.71 -12.55
C LEU A 328 -3.90 -17.33 -11.77
N MET A 329 -3.75 -16.54 -10.72
CA MET A 329 -4.85 -16.08 -9.87
C MET A 329 -5.87 -15.28 -10.66
N VAL A 330 -5.44 -14.27 -11.45
CA VAL A 330 -6.35 -13.43 -12.25
C VAL A 330 -7.09 -14.26 -13.30
N GLN A 331 -6.39 -15.20 -13.96
CA GLN A 331 -7.04 -16.11 -14.90
C GLN A 331 -8.16 -16.92 -14.24
N GLY A 332 -7.91 -17.46 -13.05
CA GLY A 332 -8.90 -18.24 -12.31
C GLY A 332 -10.06 -17.40 -11.76
N MET A 333 -9.75 -16.28 -11.10
CA MET A 333 -10.76 -15.45 -10.40
C MET A 333 -11.70 -14.71 -11.34
N LEU A 334 -11.27 -14.36 -12.55
CA LEU A 334 -12.08 -13.67 -13.55
C LEU A 334 -12.76 -14.62 -14.57
N VAL A 335 -12.77 -15.93 -14.29
CA VAL A 335 -13.58 -16.88 -15.09
C VAL A 335 -15.05 -16.54 -14.95
N GLY A 336 -15.74 -16.41 -16.09
CA GLY A 336 -17.17 -16.10 -16.14
C GLY A 336 -17.57 -14.66 -15.78
N ALA A 337 -16.59 -13.78 -15.51
CA ALA A 337 -16.85 -12.38 -15.16
C ALA A 337 -16.91 -11.42 -16.36
N GLY A 338 -16.87 -11.94 -17.60
CA GLY A 338 -17.02 -11.13 -18.82
C GLY A 338 -15.80 -10.28 -19.18
N TYR A 339 -14.60 -10.68 -18.72
CA TYR A 339 -13.34 -10.05 -19.09
C TYR A 339 -12.64 -10.84 -20.20
N SER A 340 -12.10 -10.13 -21.20
CA SER A 340 -11.33 -10.75 -22.28
C SER A 340 -9.96 -11.23 -21.78
N GLN A 341 -9.25 -12.02 -22.60
CA GLN A 341 -7.91 -12.49 -22.23
C GLN A 341 -6.90 -11.34 -22.16
N GLU A 342 -7.06 -10.34 -23.03
CA GLU A 342 -6.27 -9.12 -23.05
C GLU A 342 -6.47 -8.31 -21.77
N GLU A 343 -7.72 -8.16 -21.32
CA GLU A 343 -8.07 -7.49 -20.07
C GLU A 343 -7.50 -8.23 -18.85
N LYS A 344 -7.62 -9.56 -18.82
CA LYS A 344 -7.05 -10.38 -17.73
C LYS A 344 -5.52 -10.29 -17.68
N LEU A 345 -4.86 -10.32 -18.84
CA LEU A 345 -3.41 -10.15 -18.92
C LEU A 345 -2.99 -8.77 -18.40
N PHE A 346 -3.73 -7.74 -18.79
CA PHE A 346 -3.50 -6.37 -18.33
C PHE A 346 -3.68 -6.24 -16.80
N VAL A 347 -4.78 -6.75 -16.24
CA VAL A 347 -5.02 -6.76 -14.78
C VAL A 347 -3.93 -7.54 -14.03
N GLY A 348 -3.47 -8.66 -14.59
CA GLY A 348 -2.35 -9.42 -14.06
C GLY A 348 -1.07 -8.58 -13.96
N MET A 349 -0.75 -7.83 -15.00
CA MET A 349 0.42 -6.95 -15.04
C MET A 349 0.23 -5.64 -14.25
N ALA A 350 -0.99 -5.18 -14.04
CA ALA A 350 -1.29 -3.97 -13.28
C ALA A 350 -1.18 -4.15 -11.75
N GLY A 351 -0.65 -5.24 -11.26
CA GLY A 351 -0.45 -5.47 -9.83
C GLY A 351 0.89 -4.93 -9.34
N LEU A 352 1.10 -3.60 -9.35
CA LEU A 352 2.28 -2.99 -8.75
C LEU A 352 2.25 -3.11 -7.21
N ARG A 353 3.44 -3.11 -6.59
CA ARG A 353 3.60 -3.09 -5.12
C ARG A 353 4.02 -1.68 -4.71
N GLY A 354 3.46 -1.20 -3.60
CA GLY A 354 3.67 0.16 -3.14
C GLY A 354 3.90 0.27 -1.63
N ALA A 355 3.12 1.13 -0.99
CA ALA A 355 3.28 1.53 0.39
C ALA A 355 3.10 0.38 1.41
N VAL A 356 2.11 -0.50 1.20
CA VAL A 356 1.75 -1.54 2.19
C VAL A 356 2.85 -2.57 2.40
N PRO A 357 3.45 -3.20 1.37
CA PRO A 357 4.60 -4.09 1.55
C PRO A 357 5.77 -3.44 2.30
N ILE A 358 6.01 -2.15 2.06
CA ILE A 358 7.06 -1.37 2.71
C ILE A 358 6.80 -1.24 4.22
N ALA A 359 5.59 -0.80 4.58
CA ALA A 359 5.23 -0.66 5.99
C ALA A 359 5.26 -2.00 6.73
N MET A 360 4.76 -3.07 6.11
CA MET A 360 4.83 -4.42 6.68
C MET A 360 6.27 -4.88 6.88
N ALA A 361 7.18 -4.60 5.93
CA ALA A 361 8.58 -4.95 6.05
C ALA A 361 9.27 -4.21 7.22
N ILE A 362 9.01 -2.91 7.37
CA ILE A 362 9.49 -2.12 8.52
C ILE A 362 8.94 -2.69 9.83
N GLN A 363 7.66 -3.03 9.88
CA GLN A 363 7.02 -3.65 11.05
C GLN A 363 7.68 -4.99 11.41
N ALA A 364 7.97 -5.84 10.44
CA ALA A 364 8.66 -7.11 10.69
C ALA A 364 10.06 -6.89 11.25
N ALA A 365 10.81 -5.93 10.72
CA ALA A 365 12.13 -5.59 11.21
C ALA A 365 12.08 -5.07 12.66
N ALA A 366 11.10 -4.25 13.00
CA ALA A 366 10.92 -3.69 14.34
C ALA A 366 10.37 -4.69 15.36
N SER A 367 9.69 -5.75 14.93
CA SER A 367 9.04 -6.74 15.80
C SER A 367 10.03 -7.68 16.52
N GLY A 368 11.32 -7.66 16.14
CA GLY A 368 12.34 -8.51 16.76
C GLY A 368 12.30 -9.99 16.36
N VAL A 369 11.50 -10.36 15.37
CA VAL A 369 11.50 -11.74 14.83
C VAL A 369 12.84 -12.04 14.14
N PRO A 370 13.38 -13.27 14.23
CA PRO A 370 14.73 -13.59 13.76
C PRO A 370 15.04 -13.23 12.30
N TRP A 371 14.01 -13.28 11.45
CA TRP A 371 14.11 -12.99 10.02
C TRP A 371 13.64 -11.57 9.66
N GLY A 372 13.22 -10.77 10.65
CA GLY A 372 12.61 -9.45 10.41
C GLY A 372 13.55 -8.50 9.66
N HIS A 373 14.84 -8.51 9.97
CA HIS A 373 15.85 -7.67 9.32
C HIS A 373 15.99 -7.90 7.80
N LEU A 374 15.60 -9.09 7.31
CA LEU A 374 15.64 -9.41 5.87
C LEU A 374 14.48 -8.79 5.09
N MET A 375 13.41 -8.40 5.76
CA MET A 375 12.17 -7.96 5.08
C MET A 375 12.31 -6.60 4.39
N PRO A 376 12.92 -5.57 4.99
CA PRO A 376 13.07 -4.28 4.33
C PRO A 376 13.85 -4.34 3.00
N PRO A 377 15.06 -4.92 2.91
CA PRO A 377 15.77 -4.98 1.64
C PRO A 377 15.06 -5.87 0.60
N LEU A 378 14.39 -6.96 1.04
CA LEU A 378 13.63 -7.83 0.15
C LEU A 378 12.39 -7.11 -0.42
N ALA A 379 11.61 -6.44 0.43
CA ALA A 379 10.44 -5.66 0.01
C ALA A 379 10.86 -4.53 -0.95
N LEU A 380 11.93 -3.82 -0.61
CA LEU A 380 12.48 -2.77 -1.45
C LEU A 380 12.86 -3.31 -2.83
N GLY A 381 13.57 -4.43 -2.90
CA GLY A 381 13.94 -5.08 -4.16
C GLY A 381 12.71 -5.45 -5.01
N VAL A 382 11.68 -6.05 -4.42
CA VAL A 382 10.43 -6.40 -5.12
C VAL A 382 9.68 -5.16 -5.61
N VAL A 383 9.59 -4.11 -4.79
CA VAL A 383 8.94 -2.84 -5.16
C VAL A 383 9.68 -2.17 -6.31
N LEU A 384 11.02 -2.08 -6.24
CA LEU A 384 11.84 -1.51 -7.32
C LEU A 384 11.67 -2.29 -8.63
N LEU A 385 11.74 -3.62 -8.59
CA LEU A 385 11.53 -4.47 -9.76
C LEU A 385 10.12 -4.30 -10.34
N GLY A 386 9.11 -4.15 -9.47
CA GLY A 386 7.73 -3.85 -9.88
C GLY A 386 7.61 -2.50 -10.58
N LEU A 387 8.10 -1.44 -9.97
CA LEU A 387 8.01 -0.08 -10.53
C LEU A 387 8.79 0.05 -11.83
N LEU A 388 10.00 -0.50 -11.89
CA LEU A 388 10.86 -0.44 -13.08
C LEU A 388 10.42 -1.43 -14.18
N GLY A 389 10.08 -2.66 -13.83
CA GLY A 389 9.70 -3.69 -14.80
C GLY A 389 8.24 -3.57 -15.24
N GLN A 390 7.30 -3.77 -14.30
CA GLN A 390 5.88 -3.73 -14.62
C GLN A 390 5.39 -2.30 -14.91
N GLY A 391 5.78 -1.31 -14.09
CA GLY A 391 5.29 0.07 -14.20
C GLY A 391 5.53 0.64 -15.59
N PHE A 392 6.75 0.59 -16.09
CA PHE A 392 7.07 1.07 -17.44
C PHE A 392 6.45 0.23 -18.57
N ALA A 393 6.14 -1.04 -18.30
CA ALA A 393 5.49 -1.91 -19.28
C ALA A 393 3.99 -1.65 -19.45
N LEU A 394 3.29 -1.05 -18.47
CA LEU A 394 1.83 -0.90 -18.46
C LEU A 394 1.29 -0.12 -19.67
N VAL A 395 1.86 1.05 -19.98
CA VAL A 395 1.41 1.90 -21.09
C VAL A 395 1.62 1.21 -22.45
N PRO A 396 2.81 0.67 -22.80
CA PRO A 396 2.99 -0.05 -24.04
C PRO A 396 2.14 -1.34 -24.12
N LEU A 397 1.95 -2.03 -22.98
CA LEU A 397 1.12 -3.23 -22.93
C LEU A 397 -0.36 -2.90 -23.23
N ALA A 398 -0.92 -1.87 -22.59
CA ALA A 398 -2.30 -1.43 -22.86
C ALA A 398 -2.55 -1.13 -24.33
N ARG A 399 -1.57 -0.48 -24.99
CA ARG A 399 -1.65 -0.19 -26.43
C ARG A 399 -1.56 -1.46 -27.29
N ARG A 400 -0.62 -2.37 -26.97
CA ARG A 400 -0.45 -3.64 -27.70
C ARG A 400 -1.65 -4.56 -27.57
N LEU A 401 -2.31 -4.55 -26.44
CA LEU A 401 -3.52 -5.34 -26.20
C LEU A 401 -4.79 -4.70 -26.77
N GLY A 402 -4.69 -3.54 -27.42
CA GLY A 402 -5.85 -2.85 -28.01
C GLY A 402 -6.85 -2.35 -26.97
N LEU A 403 -6.45 -2.14 -25.72
CA LEU A 403 -7.35 -1.69 -24.64
C LEU A 403 -7.59 -0.19 -24.66
N THR A 404 -6.95 0.55 -25.57
CA THR A 404 -7.10 2.00 -25.68
C THR A 404 -8.10 2.36 -26.79
N THR A 405 -9.15 3.13 -26.44
CA THR A 405 -10.03 3.70 -27.45
C THR A 405 -9.26 4.69 -28.35
N PRO A 406 -9.52 4.70 -29.68
CA PRO A 406 -8.94 5.72 -30.56
C PRO A 406 -9.31 7.12 -30.06
N THR A 407 -8.38 8.05 -30.12
CA THR A 407 -8.69 9.48 -29.87
C THR A 407 -9.77 9.88 -30.89
N PRO A 408 -10.90 10.49 -30.47
CA PRO A 408 -11.78 11.11 -31.43
C PRO A 408 -10.93 12.09 -32.23
N VAL A 409 -10.80 11.85 -33.52
CA VAL A 409 -10.25 12.85 -34.44
C VAL A 409 -11.24 14.01 -34.36
N LEU A 410 -10.82 15.09 -33.65
CA LEU A 410 -11.57 16.36 -33.72
C LEU A 410 -11.65 16.67 -35.20
N ALA A 411 -12.82 16.47 -35.80
CA ALA A 411 -13.10 16.91 -37.15
C ALA A 411 -12.77 18.41 -37.16
N ASN A 412 -11.79 18.77 -37.98
CA ASN A 412 -11.39 20.14 -38.19
C ASN A 412 -12.65 20.92 -38.57
N PRO A 413 -13.12 21.93 -37.82
CA PRO A 413 -14.27 22.70 -38.23
C PRO A 413 -13.81 23.73 -39.28
N GLY A 414 -13.39 23.22 -40.46
CA GLY A 414 -12.83 24.08 -41.49
C GLY A 414 -12.50 23.32 -42.76
N SER A 415 -13.50 22.65 -43.35
CA SER A 415 -13.51 22.29 -44.80
C SER A 415 -14.92 22.41 -45.35
#